data_d4cd4474d6be6d4e85ea183811cbddea
#
_entry.id   d4cd4474d6be6d4e85ea183811cbddea
#
_cell.length_a   1.000
_cell.length_b   1.000
_cell.length_c   1.000
_cell.angle_alpha   90.00
_cell.angle_beta   90.00
_cell.angle_gamma   90.00
#
_symmetry.space_group_name_H-M   'P 1'
#
loop_
_entity.id
_entity.type
_entity.pdbx_description
1 polymer ?
#
loop_
_entity_poly.entity_id
_entity_poly.type
_entity_poly.pdbx_seq_one_letter_code
_entity_poly.pdbx_strand_id
1 'polypeptide(L)'
;MNILVLSDSHGNISNMEEAVEREKPDMILHLGDCWRDAERLAERYPDIPMEHVPGNCDCRPEEPAEKLLFLGDCRVLICQGHTCGVKTSLLTAGLKAEQDHLDAFLFGHTHKPLVDKRGRTLFLNPGTVGKGLRPTYGILTVEGDRIDGRTVFLDSES
;
A
#
# COMPACT_ATOMS: atom_id res chain seq x y z
N MET A 1 -15.42 2.97 3.91
CA MET A 1 -14.10 3.26 4.47
C MET A 1 -13.11 3.46 3.33
N ASN A 2 -12.47 4.62 3.33
CA ASN A 2 -11.44 4.95 2.34
C ASN A 2 -10.07 4.82 2.96
N ILE A 3 -9.19 4.06 2.31
CA ILE A 3 -7.87 3.76 2.82
C ILE A 3 -6.83 4.27 1.83
N LEU A 4 -5.92 5.12 2.31
CA LEU A 4 -4.83 5.62 1.50
C LEU A 4 -3.67 4.63 1.55
N VAL A 5 -3.18 4.21 0.38
CA VAL A 5 -2.10 3.24 0.27
C VAL A 5 -0.87 3.91 -0.33
N LEU A 6 0.22 3.90 0.43
CA LEU A 6 1.46 4.57 0.07
C LEU A 6 2.61 3.57 0.08
N SER A 7 3.59 3.77 -0.80
CA SER A 7 4.78 2.93 -0.83
C SER A 7 5.95 3.69 -1.41
N ASP A 8 7.16 3.27 -1.02
CA ASP A 8 8.41 3.73 -1.62
C ASP A 8 8.53 5.26 -1.58
N SER A 9 8.32 5.82 -0.39
CA SER A 9 8.31 7.27 -0.18
C SER A 9 9.68 7.93 -0.28
N HIS A 10 10.74 7.21 0.03
CA HIS A 10 12.12 7.67 -0.12
C HIS A 10 12.37 9.08 0.45
N GLY A 11 11.84 9.35 1.64
CA GLY A 11 12.03 10.62 2.32
C GLY A 11 11.08 11.73 1.92
N ASN A 12 10.17 11.50 1.00
CA ASN A 12 9.29 12.54 0.49
C ASN A 12 7.99 12.63 1.30
N ILE A 13 8.10 13.25 2.48
CA ILE A 13 6.95 13.41 3.37
C ILE A 13 5.91 14.35 2.75
N SER A 14 6.38 15.37 2.01
CA SER A 14 5.47 16.35 1.40
C SER A 14 4.45 15.70 0.48
N ASN A 15 4.89 14.74 -0.35
CA ASN A 15 3.97 14.04 -1.24
C ASN A 15 2.95 13.23 -0.47
N MET A 16 3.39 12.58 0.61
CA MET A 16 2.47 11.81 1.43
C MET A 16 1.44 12.71 2.12
N GLU A 17 1.89 13.87 2.62
CA GLU A 17 0.98 14.84 3.23
C GLU A 17 -0.04 15.34 2.23
N GLU A 18 0.39 15.62 1.01
CA GLU A 18 -0.51 16.07 -0.04
C GLU A 18 -1.60 15.03 -0.32
N ALA A 19 -1.21 13.76 -0.39
CA ALA A 19 -2.16 12.67 -0.60
C ALA A 19 -3.18 12.60 0.55
N VAL A 20 -2.72 12.72 1.79
CA VAL A 20 -3.62 12.70 2.95
C VAL A 20 -4.61 13.87 2.88
N GLU A 21 -4.13 15.06 2.56
CA GLU A 21 -4.99 16.24 2.49
C GLU A 21 -6.01 16.15 1.37
N ARG A 22 -5.64 15.55 0.24
CA ARG A 22 -6.56 15.35 -0.86
C ARG A 22 -7.66 14.34 -0.56
N GLU A 23 -7.27 13.21 0.03
CA GLU A 23 -8.18 12.08 0.16
C GLU A 23 -8.90 12.03 1.50
N LYS A 24 -8.31 12.63 2.53
CA LYS A 24 -8.84 12.59 3.90
C LYS A 24 -9.27 11.18 4.27
N PRO A 25 -8.30 10.23 4.26
CA PRO A 25 -8.63 8.82 4.42
C PRO A 25 -9.03 8.47 5.84
N ASP A 26 -9.73 7.36 5.98
CA ASP A 26 -10.06 6.79 7.28
C ASP A 26 -8.90 6.01 7.88
N MET A 27 -7.97 5.57 7.03
CA MET A 27 -6.82 4.77 7.44
C MET A 27 -5.70 4.92 6.42
N ILE A 28 -4.45 4.75 6.84
CA ILE A 28 -3.29 4.82 5.96
C ILE A 28 -2.53 3.51 6.04
N LEU A 29 -2.14 2.97 4.87
CA LEU A 29 -1.26 1.80 4.78
C LEU A 29 0.01 2.21 4.07
N HIS A 30 1.18 1.92 4.68
CA HIS A 30 2.48 2.20 4.09
C HIS A 30 3.17 0.86 3.83
N LEU A 31 3.49 0.60 2.57
CA LEU A 31 3.98 -0.71 2.13
C LEU A 31 5.50 -0.80 2.10
N GLY A 32 6.19 0.09 2.82
CA GLY A 32 7.62 -0.06 3.03
C GLY A 32 8.49 0.82 2.16
N ASP A 33 9.77 0.57 2.29
CA ASP A 33 10.86 1.32 1.70
C ASP A 33 10.87 2.77 2.20
N CYS A 34 11.53 2.96 3.34
CA CYS A 34 11.62 4.15 4.18
C CYS A 34 10.59 4.12 5.30
N TRP A 35 10.81 3.19 6.21
CA TRP A 35 9.98 2.99 7.39
C TRP A 35 9.86 4.25 8.25
N ARG A 36 10.94 5.05 8.30
CA ARG A 36 10.94 6.30 9.06
C ARG A 36 9.93 7.31 8.53
N ASP A 37 9.65 7.25 7.24
CA ASP A 37 8.66 8.15 6.64
C ASP A 37 7.26 7.85 7.16
N ALA A 38 6.96 6.55 7.35
CA ALA A 38 5.68 6.16 7.93
C ALA A 38 5.53 6.70 9.34
N GLU A 39 6.60 6.62 10.14
CA GLU A 39 6.58 7.17 11.50
C GLU A 39 6.33 8.67 11.51
N ARG A 40 7.01 9.40 10.63
CA ARG A 40 6.83 10.85 10.55
C ARG A 40 5.43 11.23 10.14
N LEU A 41 4.87 10.49 9.20
CA LEU A 41 3.51 10.73 8.76
C LEU A 41 2.52 10.47 9.89
N ALA A 42 2.73 9.39 10.64
CA ALA A 42 1.87 9.05 11.77
C ALA A 42 1.89 10.15 12.84
N GLU A 43 3.05 10.77 13.07
CA GLU A 43 3.16 11.86 14.03
C GLU A 43 2.39 13.10 13.60
N ARG A 44 2.30 13.34 12.28
CA ARG A 44 1.55 14.48 11.76
C ARG A 44 0.05 14.26 11.75
N TYR A 45 -0.37 13.01 11.67
CA TYR A 45 -1.79 12.65 11.61
C TYR A 45 -2.12 11.60 12.67
N PRO A 46 -1.99 11.98 13.95
CA PRO A 46 -2.15 10.98 15.03
C PRO A 46 -3.57 10.44 15.15
N ASP A 47 -4.54 11.12 14.57
CA ASP A 47 -5.94 10.68 14.62
C ASP A 47 -6.31 9.70 13.52
N ILE A 48 -5.39 9.46 12.56
CA ILE A 48 -5.65 8.53 11.47
C ILE A 48 -4.88 7.23 11.74
N PRO A 49 -5.58 6.09 11.87
CA PRO A 49 -4.89 4.81 12.07
C PRO A 49 -3.95 4.49 10.91
N MET A 50 -2.79 3.95 11.23
CA MET A 50 -1.80 3.60 10.22
C MET A 50 -1.22 2.22 10.50
N GLU A 51 -1.07 1.41 9.43
CA GLU A 51 -0.31 0.17 9.45
C GLU A 51 0.80 0.27 8.41
N HIS A 52 1.91 -0.39 8.67
CA HIS A 52 3.02 -0.38 7.74
C HIS A 52 3.81 -1.69 7.80
N VAL A 53 4.57 -1.95 6.72
CA VAL A 53 5.52 -3.07 6.67
C VAL A 53 6.87 -2.50 6.22
N PRO A 54 7.99 -3.13 6.60
CA PRO A 54 9.31 -2.66 6.16
C PRO A 54 9.56 -3.04 4.71
N GLY A 55 10.37 -2.25 4.02
CA GLY A 55 10.82 -2.53 2.67
C GLY A 55 12.24 -3.10 2.67
N ASN A 56 12.77 -3.37 1.48
CA ASN A 56 14.10 -3.93 1.34
C ASN A 56 15.21 -2.95 1.73
N CYS A 57 14.91 -1.66 1.82
CA CYS A 57 15.86 -0.64 2.27
C CYS A 57 15.80 -0.41 3.78
N ASP A 58 14.89 -1.04 4.48
CA ASP A 58 14.69 -0.83 5.91
C ASP A 58 15.37 -1.93 6.72
N CYS A 59 16.04 -1.54 7.80
CA CYS A 59 16.73 -2.49 8.69
C CYS A 59 15.94 -2.64 9.97
N ARG A 60 14.81 -3.33 9.92
CA ARG A 60 13.91 -3.52 11.06
C ARG A 60 13.51 -4.98 11.17
N PRO A 61 14.42 -5.85 11.65
CA PRO A 61 14.14 -7.29 11.68
C PRO A 61 13.00 -7.69 12.60
N GLU A 62 12.65 -6.84 13.57
CA GLU A 62 11.54 -7.14 14.48
C GLU A 62 10.16 -6.89 13.86
N GLU A 63 10.10 -6.17 12.72
CA GLU A 63 8.84 -5.91 12.04
C GLU A 63 8.56 -7.00 11.00
N PRO A 64 7.33 -7.51 10.93
CA PRO A 64 7.01 -8.53 9.93
C PRO A 64 7.02 -7.92 8.52
N ALA A 65 7.54 -8.69 7.56
CA ALA A 65 7.58 -8.26 6.17
C ALA A 65 6.21 -8.29 5.51
N GLU A 66 5.28 -9.04 6.08
CA GLU A 66 3.91 -9.16 5.61
C GLU A 66 2.97 -9.02 6.78
N LYS A 67 1.82 -8.38 6.55
CA LYS A 67 0.77 -8.29 7.56
C LYS A 67 -0.56 -8.65 6.94
N LEU A 68 -1.32 -9.49 7.62
CA LEU A 68 -2.69 -9.79 7.23
C LEU A 68 -3.63 -8.90 8.05
N LEU A 69 -4.43 -8.12 7.37
CA LEU A 69 -5.36 -7.19 7.98
C LEU A 69 -6.79 -7.63 7.70
N PHE A 70 -7.66 -7.38 8.67
CA PHE A 70 -9.09 -7.62 8.50
C PHE A 70 -9.77 -6.25 8.44
N LEU A 71 -10.18 -5.85 7.25
CA LEU A 71 -10.80 -4.55 7.00
C LEU A 71 -12.23 -4.78 6.60
N GLY A 72 -13.16 -4.39 7.49
CA GLY A 72 -14.54 -4.82 7.33
C GLY A 72 -14.61 -6.32 7.34
N ASP A 73 -15.22 -6.91 6.31
CA ASP A 73 -15.28 -8.38 6.14
C ASP A 73 -14.24 -8.89 5.17
N CYS A 74 -13.25 -8.07 4.83
CA CYS A 74 -12.25 -8.42 3.82
C CYS A 74 -10.91 -8.79 4.44
N ARG A 75 -10.26 -9.79 3.86
CA ARG A 75 -8.88 -10.17 4.20
C ARG A 75 -7.94 -9.47 3.26
N VAL A 76 -7.04 -8.66 3.81
CA VAL A 76 -6.11 -7.86 3.03
C VAL A 76 -4.68 -8.18 3.50
N LEU A 77 -3.85 -8.66 2.58
CA LEU A 77 -2.44 -8.88 2.87
C LEU A 77 -1.65 -7.70 2.35
N ILE A 78 -0.80 -7.12 3.20
CA ILE A 78 0.10 -6.05 2.77
C ILE A 78 1.54 -6.53 2.89
N CYS A 79 2.35 -6.21 1.89
CA CYS A 79 3.78 -6.47 1.94
C CYS A 79 4.48 -5.50 0.98
N GLN A 80 5.80 -5.32 1.22
CA GLN A 80 6.55 -4.44 0.32
C GLN A 80 6.76 -5.08 -1.06
N GLY A 81 6.80 -6.41 -1.10
CA GLY A 81 6.90 -7.15 -2.35
C GLY A 81 8.22 -7.89 -2.53
N HIS A 82 9.29 -7.45 -1.90
CA HIS A 82 10.59 -8.09 -2.10
C HIS A 82 10.63 -9.51 -1.57
N THR A 83 9.85 -9.81 -0.53
CA THR A 83 9.76 -11.16 0.02
C THR A 83 8.70 -12.02 -0.66
N CYS A 84 7.80 -11.38 -1.42
CA CYS A 84 6.70 -12.08 -2.10
C CYS A 84 7.03 -12.39 -3.56
N GLY A 85 8.21 -12.00 -4.04
CA GLY A 85 8.64 -12.28 -5.40
C GLY A 85 7.90 -11.52 -6.49
N VAL A 86 7.24 -10.41 -6.15
CA VAL A 86 6.39 -9.69 -7.12
C VAL A 86 7.19 -9.11 -8.29
N LYS A 87 8.48 -8.81 -8.08
CA LYS A 87 9.33 -8.29 -9.15
C LYS A 87 9.62 -9.33 -10.22
N THR A 88 9.67 -10.60 -9.83
CA THR A 88 9.94 -11.68 -10.76
C THR A 88 8.66 -12.23 -11.36
N SER A 89 7.57 -12.32 -10.58
CA SER A 89 6.34 -12.89 -11.10
C SER A 89 5.15 -12.59 -10.18
N LEU A 90 4.06 -12.13 -10.78
CA LEU A 90 2.79 -12.03 -10.06
C LEU A 90 2.13 -13.39 -9.87
N LEU A 91 2.65 -14.43 -10.54
CA LEU A 91 2.11 -15.78 -10.38
C LEU A 91 2.27 -16.27 -8.95
N THR A 92 3.46 -16.05 -8.35
CA THR A 92 3.71 -16.45 -6.96
C THR A 92 2.75 -15.74 -6.01
N ALA A 93 2.55 -14.42 -6.22
CA ALA A 93 1.61 -13.65 -5.40
C ALA A 93 0.18 -14.16 -5.58
N GLY A 94 -0.18 -14.52 -6.83
CA GLY A 94 -1.51 -15.06 -7.13
C GLY A 94 -1.78 -16.38 -6.42
N LEU A 95 -0.79 -17.27 -6.41
CA LEU A 95 -0.92 -18.55 -5.72
C LEU A 95 -1.10 -18.36 -4.22
N LYS A 96 -0.35 -17.44 -3.64
CA LYS A 96 -0.48 -17.13 -2.21
C LYS A 96 -1.86 -16.56 -1.90
N ALA A 97 -2.35 -15.64 -2.73
CA ALA A 97 -3.65 -15.03 -2.55
C ALA A 97 -4.76 -16.07 -2.59
N GLU A 98 -4.68 -16.99 -3.52
CA GLU A 98 -5.66 -18.06 -3.67
C GLU A 98 -5.62 -19.01 -2.47
N GLN A 99 -4.42 -19.39 -2.05
CA GLN A 99 -4.23 -20.30 -0.92
C GLN A 99 -4.75 -19.71 0.38
N ASP A 100 -4.55 -18.41 0.60
CA ASP A 100 -4.94 -17.72 1.83
C ASP A 100 -6.34 -17.10 1.76
N HIS A 101 -7.03 -17.25 0.65
CA HIS A 101 -8.39 -16.70 0.43
C HIS A 101 -8.43 -15.19 0.65
N LEU A 102 -7.48 -14.49 0.05
CA LEU A 102 -7.37 -13.04 0.20
C LEU A 102 -8.38 -12.31 -0.68
N ASP A 103 -8.93 -11.23 -0.14
CA ASP A 103 -9.78 -10.32 -0.92
C ASP A 103 -8.93 -9.25 -1.60
N ALA A 104 -7.78 -8.89 -1.03
CA ALA A 104 -6.84 -7.96 -1.63
C ALA A 104 -5.41 -8.31 -1.25
N PHE A 105 -4.50 -8.01 -2.17
CA PHE A 105 -3.07 -8.18 -1.98
C PHE A 105 -2.42 -6.86 -2.39
N LEU A 106 -1.89 -6.14 -1.40
CA LEU A 106 -1.29 -4.82 -1.62
C LEU A 106 0.22 -4.93 -1.53
N PHE A 107 0.93 -4.42 -2.52
CA PHE A 107 2.39 -4.57 -2.57
C PHE A 107 3.03 -3.35 -3.23
N GLY A 108 4.31 -3.10 -2.89
CA GLY A 108 5.11 -2.05 -3.50
C GLY A 108 6.27 -2.64 -4.29
N HIS A 109 7.47 -2.10 -4.06
CA HIS A 109 8.75 -2.59 -4.56
C HIS A 109 9.00 -2.38 -6.06
N THR A 110 8.04 -2.67 -6.94
CA THR A 110 8.24 -2.51 -8.39
C THR A 110 8.19 -1.05 -8.82
N HIS A 111 7.65 -0.16 -7.99
CA HIS A 111 7.46 1.27 -8.26
C HIS A 111 6.49 1.55 -9.41
N LYS A 112 5.76 0.53 -9.87
CA LYS A 112 4.82 0.69 -10.98
C LYS A 112 3.41 0.54 -10.46
N PRO A 113 2.55 1.55 -10.63
CA PRO A 113 1.17 1.41 -10.17
C PRO A 113 0.44 0.32 -10.93
N LEU A 114 -0.37 -0.43 -10.21
CA LEU A 114 -1.12 -1.54 -10.79
C LEU A 114 -2.42 -1.72 -10.03
N VAL A 115 -3.51 -1.91 -10.78
CA VAL A 115 -4.77 -2.38 -10.21
C VAL A 115 -5.26 -3.50 -11.10
N ASP A 116 -5.37 -4.70 -10.56
CA ASP A 116 -5.79 -5.86 -11.33
C ASP A 116 -6.59 -6.78 -10.43
N LYS A 117 -7.69 -7.28 -10.93
CA LYS A 117 -8.52 -8.22 -10.18
C LYS A 117 -8.41 -9.60 -10.83
N ARG A 118 -7.91 -10.57 -10.06
CA ARG A 118 -7.76 -11.95 -10.51
C ARG A 118 -8.58 -12.85 -9.61
N GLY A 119 -9.60 -13.51 -10.20
CA GLY A 119 -10.53 -14.27 -9.39
C GLY A 119 -11.24 -13.34 -8.41
N ARG A 120 -11.16 -13.67 -7.12
CA ARG A 120 -11.77 -12.86 -6.07
C ARG A 120 -10.80 -11.84 -5.47
N THR A 121 -9.52 -11.88 -5.85
CA THR A 121 -8.48 -11.08 -5.20
C THR A 121 -8.15 -9.84 -6.02
N LEU A 122 -8.20 -8.68 -5.36
CA LEU A 122 -7.75 -7.41 -5.92
C LEU A 122 -6.25 -7.27 -5.66
N PHE A 123 -5.46 -7.09 -6.72
CA PHE A 123 -4.04 -6.80 -6.61
C PHE A 123 -3.83 -5.32 -6.84
N LEU A 124 -3.17 -4.66 -5.90
CA LEU A 124 -2.94 -3.22 -6.00
C LEU A 124 -1.51 -2.88 -5.60
N ASN A 125 -0.84 -2.17 -6.50
CA ASN A 125 0.44 -1.53 -6.21
C ASN A 125 0.23 -0.03 -6.35
N PRO A 126 0.44 0.75 -5.28
CA PRO A 126 0.20 2.20 -5.36
C PRO A 126 1.26 2.94 -6.18
N GLY A 127 2.32 2.25 -6.62
CA GLY A 127 3.46 2.88 -7.24
C GLY A 127 4.34 3.54 -6.20
N THR A 128 5.15 4.51 -6.61
CA THR A 128 6.00 5.24 -5.68
C THR A 128 5.44 6.63 -5.43
N VAL A 129 5.29 7.00 -4.17
CA VAL A 129 4.79 8.32 -3.80
C VAL A 129 5.93 9.33 -3.71
N GLY A 130 7.17 8.86 -3.57
CA GLY A 130 8.30 9.73 -3.31
C GLY A 130 9.34 9.81 -4.40
N LYS A 131 9.26 8.95 -5.42
CA LYS A 131 10.35 8.82 -6.38
C LYS A 131 9.81 8.85 -7.80
N GLY A 132 10.66 9.31 -8.73
CA GLY A 132 10.30 9.35 -10.15
C GLY A 132 9.61 10.64 -10.55
N LEU A 133 9.28 10.73 -11.84
CA LEU A 133 8.72 11.94 -12.42
C LEU A 133 7.22 12.08 -12.16
N ARG A 134 6.56 10.98 -11.86
CA ARG A 134 5.11 10.98 -11.64
C ARG A 134 4.77 10.18 -10.39
N PRO A 135 4.83 10.81 -9.22
CA PRO A 135 4.48 10.14 -7.96
C PRO A 135 3.02 9.70 -7.97
N THR A 136 2.77 8.52 -7.38
CA THR A 136 1.43 7.94 -7.34
C THR A 136 1.12 7.45 -5.94
N TYR A 137 -0.17 7.27 -5.68
CA TYR A 137 -0.64 6.58 -4.48
C TYR A 137 -1.87 5.75 -4.84
N GLY A 138 -2.28 4.89 -3.91
CA GLY A 138 -3.45 4.07 -4.11
C GLY A 138 -4.57 4.44 -3.16
N ILE A 139 -5.81 4.19 -3.58
CA ILE A 139 -6.98 4.30 -2.74
C ILE A 139 -7.69 2.96 -2.74
N LEU A 140 -7.94 2.45 -1.54
CA LEU A 140 -8.68 1.22 -1.35
C LEU A 140 -10.01 1.59 -0.68
N THR A 141 -11.11 1.17 -1.27
CA THR A 141 -12.43 1.42 -0.71
C THR A 141 -13.03 0.10 -0.23
N VAL A 142 -13.38 0.05 1.04
CA VAL A 142 -13.93 -1.16 1.67
C VAL A 142 -15.30 -0.82 2.25
N GLU A 143 -16.31 -1.62 1.84
CA GLU A 143 -17.67 -1.51 2.38
C GLU A 143 -18.20 -2.92 2.60
N GLY A 144 -18.23 -3.35 3.87
CA GLY A 144 -18.63 -4.71 4.21
C GLY A 144 -17.68 -5.73 3.61
N ASP A 145 -18.20 -6.56 2.70
CA ASP A 145 -17.41 -7.57 2.00
C ASP A 145 -16.95 -7.12 0.61
N ARG A 146 -17.23 -5.87 0.24
CA ARG A 146 -16.83 -5.31 -1.06
C ARG A 146 -15.54 -4.53 -0.91
N ILE A 147 -14.63 -4.73 -1.86
CA ILE A 147 -13.35 -4.05 -1.87
C ILE A 147 -13.02 -3.64 -3.30
N ASP A 148 -12.67 -2.36 -3.48
CA ASP A 148 -12.26 -1.81 -4.76
C ASP A 148 -11.02 -0.96 -4.58
N GLY A 149 -10.26 -0.78 -5.65
CA GLY A 149 -9.04 0.00 -5.59
C GLY A 149 -8.80 0.82 -6.83
N ARG A 150 -8.01 1.87 -6.68
CA ARG A 150 -7.57 2.69 -7.80
C ARG A 150 -6.23 3.34 -7.46
N THR A 151 -5.52 3.79 -8.49
CA THR A 151 -4.28 4.55 -8.30
C THR A 151 -4.49 5.96 -8.80
N VAL A 152 -3.77 6.91 -8.21
CA VAL A 152 -3.90 8.34 -8.51
C VAL A 152 -2.50 8.94 -8.68
N PHE A 153 -2.32 9.78 -9.71
CA PHE A 153 -1.09 10.53 -9.89
C PHE A 153 -1.17 11.83 -9.09
N LEU A 154 -0.14 12.12 -8.32
CA LEU A 154 -0.09 13.34 -7.53
C LEU A 154 0.03 14.59 -8.39
N ASP A 155 0.74 14.49 -9.51
CA ASP A 155 0.96 15.63 -10.39
C ASP A 155 -0.23 15.92 -11.32
N SER A 156 -1.25 15.06 -11.26
CA SER A 156 -2.42 15.34 -12.06
C SER A 156 -3.26 16.34 -11.33
N GLU A 157 -3.26 17.51 -11.66
CA GLU A 157 -3.91 18.35 -11.00
C GLU A 157 -4.75 18.86 -11.17
N SER A 158 -5.08 19.05 -10.91
CA SER A 158 -5.70 19.67 -10.96
C SER A 158 -6.30 20.50 -10.81
#